data_5e2dd5c196ea0d27e1dccf9c8fe0061b
#
_entry.id   5e2dd5c196ea0d27e1dccf9c8fe0061b
#
_cell.length_a   1.000
_cell.length_b   1.000
_cell.length_c   1.000
_cell.angle_alpha   90.00
_cell.angle_beta   90.00
_cell.angle_gamma   90.00
#
_symmetry.space_group_name_H-M   'P 1'
#
loop_
_entity.id
_entity.type
_entity.pdbx_description
1 polymer ?
#
loop_
_entity_poly.entity_id
_entity_poly.type
_entity_poly.pdbx_seq_one_letter_code
_entity_poly.pdbx_strand_id
1 'polypeptide(L)'
;MTCPLCTDRAKSEIWRNGNFYLIDAEDPAVPCFLRVVSCRHVPEMSSLTSEERTELWGILNVVEEEIIKALRPHKVNLAQFGNMVPHLHWHVIARWQDDSHFPECPWGPVQRDVPADVQAERRRMTEALKPVLREALEKRFGC
;
A
#
# COMPACT_ATOMS: atom_id res chain seq x y z
N MET A 1 -19.26 4.51 -15.45
CA MET A 1 -18.27 3.57 -14.93
C MET A 1 -17.99 3.86 -13.47
N THR A 2 -18.18 2.87 -12.62
CA THR A 2 -17.92 3.02 -11.18
C THR A 2 -16.43 2.86 -10.88
N CYS A 3 -15.90 3.76 -10.07
CA CYS A 3 -14.50 3.68 -9.63
C CYS A 3 -14.40 2.65 -8.49
N PRO A 4 -13.59 1.58 -8.64
CA PRO A 4 -13.46 0.56 -7.58
C PRO A 4 -12.91 1.12 -6.27
N LEU A 5 -12.07 2.17 -6.32
CA LEU A 5 -11.54 2.79 -5.11
C LEU A 5 -12.58 3.65 -4.37
N CYS A 6 -13.68 3.99 -5.02
CA CYS A 6 -14.81 4.64 -4.38
C CYS A 6 -15.80 3.63 -3.77
N THR A 7 -15.95 2.46 -4.38
CA THR A 7 -17.01 1.49 -4.07
C THR A 7 -16.57 0.25 -3.29
N ASP A 8 -15.37 -0.27 -3.56
CA ASP A 8 -14.88 -1.56 -3.00
C ASP A 8 -13.89 -1.41 -1.85
N ARG A 9 -13.79 -0.23 -1.30
CA ARG A 9 -12.75 0.11 -0.32
C ARG A 9 -12.88 -0.59 1.03
N ALA A 10 -14.08 -1.04 1.40
CA ALA A 10 -14.32 -1.62 2.72
C ALA A 10 -13.73 -3.02 2.90
N LYS A 11 -13.54 -3.75 1.80
CA LYS A 11 -13.20 -5.19 1.80
C LYS A 11 -11.82 -5.51 2.37
N SER A 12 -10.84 -4.64 2.12
CA SER A 12 -9.45 -4.84 2.51
C SER A 12 -8.90 -3.62 3.25
N GLU A 13 -9.80 -2.83 3.82
CA GLU A 13 -9.43 -1.61 4.51
C GLU A 13 -8.71 -1.90 5.83
N ILE A 14 -7.55 -1.26 6.01
CA ILE A 14 -6.73 -1.37 7.21
C ILE A 14 -7.01 -0.19 8.13
N TRP A 15 -7.09 1.01 7.57
CA TRP A 15 -7.26 2.25 8.31
C TRP A 15 -7.92 3.31 7.42
N ARG A 16 -8.56 4.27 8.06
CA ARG A 16 -9.21 5.41 7.40
C ARG A 16 -9.28 6.63 8.32
N ASN A 17 -9.09 7.81 7.74
CA ASN A 17 -9.52 9.06 8.37
C ASN A 17 -10.41 9.83 7.37
N GLY A 18 -10.63 11.12 7.61
CA GLY A 18 -11.48 11.94 6.74
C GLY A 18 -10.93 12.18 5.33
N ASN A 19 -9.62 12.06 5.16
CA ASN A 19 -8.93 12.42 3.90
C ASN A 19 -8.35 11.23 3.14
N PHE A 20 -7.91 10.18 3.84
CA PHE A 20 -7.21 9.04 3.24
C PHE A 20 -7.64 7.72 3.86
N TYR A 21 -7.37 6.63 3.15
CA TYR A 21 -7.52 5.29 3.69
C TYR A 21 -6.43 4.37 3.17
N LEU A 22 -6.15 3.32 3.92
CA LEU A 22 -5.12 2.32 3.61
C LEU A 22 -5.78 0.99 3.36
N ILE A 23 -5.46 0.35 2.24
CA ILE A 23 -5.97 -0.98 1.88
C ILE A 23 -4.83 -1.93 1.54
N ASP A 24 -5.10 -3.22 1.67
CA ASP A 24 -4.25 -4.28 1.11
C ASP A 24 -4.77 -4.58 -0.30
N ALA A 25 -3.89 -4.55 -1.29
CA ALA A 25 -4.25 -4.88 -2.67
C ALA A 25 -4.58 -6.36 -2.85
N GLU A 26 -4.19 -7.20 -1.86
CA GLU A 26 -4.42 -8.65 -1.90
C GLU A 26 -3.85 -9.30 -3.16
N ASP A 27 -2.68 -8.82 -3.59
CA ASP A 27 -2.02 -9.35 -4.77
C ASP A 27 -1.53 -10.79 -4.50
N PRO A 28 -1.88 -11.75 -5.36
CA PRO A 28 -1.51 -13.16 -5.11
C PRO A 28 -0.01 -13.43 -5.21
N ALA A 29 0.74 -12.62 -5.96
CA ALA A 29 2.17 -12.81 -6.17
C ALA A 29 3.04 -11.97 -5.23
N VAL A 30 2.50 -10.85 -4.71
CA VAL A 30 3.25 -9.87 -3.92
C VAL A 30 2.62 -9.78 -2.52
N PRO A 31 3.23 -10.43 -1.51
CA PRO A 31 2.61 -10.60 -0.18
C PRO A 31 2.29 -9.31 0.57
N CYS A 32 3.09 -8.27 0.41
CA CYS A 32 2.85 -6.98 1.05
C CYS A 32 2.76 -5.89 0.00
N PHE A 33 1.56 -5.66 -0.48
CA PHE A 33 1.25 -4.69 -1.52
C PHE A 33 0.09 -3.83 -1.04
N LEU A 34 0.42 -2.70 -0.42
CA LEU A 34 -0.57 -1.81 0.18
C LEU A 34 -0.82 -0.59 -0.69
N ARG A 35 -1.96 0.08 -0.49
CA ARG A 35 -2.30 1.32 -1.19
C ARG A 35 -2.82 2.35 -0.21
N VAL A 36 -2.28 3.56 -0.30
CA VAL A 36 -2.82 4.75 0.38
C VAL A 36 -3.65 5.51 -0.63
N VAL A 37 -4.92 5.70 -0.35
CA VAL A 37 -5.91 6.21 -1.31
C VAL A 37 -6.55 7.47 -0.76
N SER A 38 -6.79 8.47 -1.63
CA SER A 38 -7.53 9.66 -1.23
C SER A 38 -9.02 9.33 -1.07
N CYS A 39 -9.67 9.89 -0.05
CA CYS A 39 -11.12 9.72 0.10
C CYS A 39 -11.88 10.44 -1.01
N ARG A 40 -11.40 11.63 -1.41
CA ARG A 40 -11.96 12.35 -2.55
C ARG A 40 -11.53 11.67 -3.86
N HIS A 41 -12.45 11.61 -4.81
CA HIS A 41 -12.17 11.07 -6.14
C HIS A 41 -11.45 12.14 -6.97
N VAL A 42 -10.13 12.21 -6.83
CA VAL A 42 -9.26 13.14 -7.57
C VAL A 42 -8.15 12.35 -8.27
N PRO A 43 -7.70 12.77 -9.45
CA PRO A 43 -6.71 12.00 -10.21
C PRO A 43 -5.25 12.29 -9.84
N GLU A 44 -4.95 13.50 -9.37
CA GLU A 44 -3.57 13.97 -9.29
C GLU A 44 -3.19 14.52 -7.92
N MET A 45 -1.90 14.50 -7.60
CA MET A 45 -1.34 15.15 -6.40
C MET A 45 -1.68 16.65 -6.37
N SER A 46 -1.64 17.30 -7.51
CA SER A 46 -1.98 18.72 -7.62
C SER A 46 -3.44 19.04 -7.32
N SER A 47 -4.31 18.03 -7.31
CA SER A 47 -5.72 18.18 -6.91
C SER A 47 -5.91 18.27 -5.40
N LEU A 48 -4.88 17.91 -4.63
CA LEU A 48 -4.91 17.98 -3.17
C LEU A 48 -4.51 19.38 -2.69
N THR A 49 -4.96 19.76 -1.51
CA THR A 49 -4.49 20.97 -0.84
C THR A 49 -3.07 20.73 -0.33
N SER A 50 -2.36 21.81 0.04
CA SER A 50 -1.03 21.69 0.65
C SER A 50 -1.05 20.86 1.92
N GLU A 51 -2.08 21.05 2.74
CA GLU A 51 -2.26 20.32 4.00
C GLU A 51 -2.48 18.83 3.74
N GLU A 52 -3.29 18.51 2.74
CA GLU A 52 -3.54 17.12 2.33
C GLU A 52 -2.26 16.45 1.83
N ARG A 53 -1.45 17.16 1.02
CA ARG A 53 -0.18 16.62 0.54
C ARG A 53 0.80 16.34 1.69
N THR A 54 0.88 17.24 2.66
CA THR A 54 1.72 17.07 3.84
C THR A 54 1.26 15.84 4.65
N GLU A 55 -0.04 15.71 4.85
CA GLU A 55 -0.62 14.57 5.55
C GLU A 55 -0.32 13.27 4.81
N LEU A 56 -0.50 13.25 3.49
CA LEU A 56 -0.24 12.08 2.66
C LEU A 56 1.21 11.61 2.77
N TRP A 57 2.18 12.54 2.68
CA TRP A 57 3.59 12.20 2.85
C TRP A 57 3.87 11.62 4.23
N GLY A 58 3.24 12.16 5.27
CA GLY A 58 3.36 11.63 6.63
C GLY A 58 2.81 10.20 6.73
N ILE A 59 1.66 9.95 6.13
CA ILE A 59 1.03 8.61 6.10
C ILE A 59 1.95 7.62 5.39
N LEU A 60 2.45 7.98 4.20
CA LEU A 60 3.35 7.12 3.42
C LEU A 60 4.61 6.78 4.22
N ASN A 61 5.17 7.77 4.92
CA ASN A 61 6.36 7.57 5.74
C ASN A 61 6.10 6.59 6.89
N VAL A 62 4.97 6.72 7.58
CA VAL A 62 4.61 5.80 8.67
C VAL A 62 4.43 4.37 8.16
N VAL A 63 3.72 4.22 7.04
CA VAL A 63 3.49 2.88 6.44
C VAL A 63 4.83 2.25 6.06
N GLU A 64 5.71 3.00 5.41
CA GLU A 64 7.05 2.51 5.03
C GLU A 64 7.86 2.09 6.26
N GLU A 65 7.92 2.93 7.29
CA GLU A 65 8.67 2.64 8.52
C GLU A 65 8.18 1.37 9.21
N GLU A 66 6.86 1.20 9.32
CA GLU A 66 6.29 0.02 9.96
C GLU A 66 6.52 -1.25 9.16
N ILE A 67 6.47 -1.17 7.84
CA ILE A 67 6.83 -2.29 6.95
C ILE A 67 8.29 -2.69 7.17
N ILE A 68 9.19 -1.72 7.19
CA ILE A 68 10.63 -1.98 7.39
C ILE A 68 10.88 -2.67 8.73
N LYS A 69 10.27 -2.18 9.79
CA LYS A 69 10.42 -2.76 11.14
C LYS A 69 9.93 -4.21 11.21
N ALA A 70 8.76 -4.46 10.65
CA ALA A 70 8.07 -5.75 10.82
C ALA A 70 8.54 -6.82 9.84
N LEU A 71 8.73 -6.46 8.57
CA LEU A 71 9.01 -7.40 7.50
C LEU A 71 10.48 -7.46 7.10
N ARG A 72 11.24 -6.44 7.41
CA ARG A 72 12.66 -6.31 7.06
C ARG A 72 12.94 -6.63 5.58
N PRO A 73 12.21 -5.99 4.66
CA PRO A 73 12.39 -6.23 3.23
C PRO A 73 13.74 -5.69 2.75
N HIS A 74 14.16 -6.13 1.57
CA HIS A 74 15.33 -5.56 0.91
C HIS A 74 15.09 -4.10 0.50
N LYS A 75 13.87 -3.78 0.09
CA LYS A 75 13.48 -2.44 -0.38
C LYS A 75 11.98 -2.24 -0.18
N VAL A 76 11.58 -0.98 0.01
CA VAL A 76 10.17 -0.60 -0.10
C VAL A 76 10.03 0.29 -1.33
N ASN A 77 9.09 -0.04 -2.21
CA ASN A 77 8.78 0.76 -3.38
C ASN A 77 7.56 1.64 -3.11
N LEU A 78 7.68 2.92 -3.42
CA LEU A 78 6.56 3.85 -3.44
C LEU A 78 6.29 4.19 -4.90
N ALA A 79 5.06 4.03 -5.36
CA ALA A 79 4.71 4.29 -6.75
C ALA A 79 3.30 4.82 -6.90
N GLN A 80 3.12 5.79 -7.79
CA GLN A 80 1.82 6.37 -8.11
C GLN A 80 1.67 6.40 -9.64
N PHE A 81 0.58 5.85 -10.16
CA PHE A 81 0.30 5.83 -11.59
C PHE A 81 -1.11 6.36 -11.89
N GLY A 82 -2.14 5.52 -11.69
CA GLY A 82 -3.52 5.92 -11.94
C GLY A 82 -3.94 5.87 -13.39
N ASN A 83 -3.19 5.15 -14.25
CA ASN A 83 -3.52 5.05 -15.67
C ASN A 83 -4.81 4.26 -15.91
N MET A 84 -5.04 3.21 -15.15
CA MET A 84 -6.25 2.38 -15.28
C MET A 84 -7.38 2.89 -14.39
N VAL A 85 -7.06 3.34 -13.19
CA VAL A 85 -8.02 3.89 -12.24
C VAL A 85 -7.57 5.30 -11.86
N PRO A 86 -8.13 6.35 -12.46
CA PRO A 86 -7.71 7.73 -12.22
C PRO A 86 -8.27 8.30 -10.92
N HIS A 87 -8.00 7.60 -9.83
CA HIS A 87 -8.33 7.97 -8.46
C HIS A 87 -7.02 7.86 -7.69
N LEU A 88 -6.54 8.96 -7.16
CA LEU A 88 -5.21 9.07 -6.56
C LEU A 88 -4.97 8.00 -5.50
N HIS A 89 -3.97 7.17 -5.75
CA HIS A 89 -3.54 6.13 -4.83
C HIS A 89 -2.04 5.89 -4.99
N TRP A 90 -1.37 5.69 -3.85
CA TRP A 90 0.05 5.37 -3.79
C TRP A 90 0.22 3.92 -3.39
N HIS A 91 1.01 3.21 -4.17
CA HIS A 91 1.41 1.84 -3.83
C HIS A 91 2.58 1.89 -2.85
N VAL A 92 2.51 1.07 -1.81
CA VAL A 92 3.60 0.87 -0.85
C VAL A 92 3.87 -0.64 -0.80
N ILE A 93 5.00 -1.04 -1.35
CA ILE A 93 5.26 -2.45 -1.66
C ILE A 93 6.56 -2.91 -1.04
N ALA A 94 6.50 -3.94 -0.21
CA ALA A 94 7.69 -4.59 0.33
C ALA A 94 8.33 -5.48 -0.75
N ARG A 95 9.62 -5.31 -0.99
CA ARG A 95 10.36 -6.06 -2.00
C ARG A 95 11.50 -6.85 -1.39
N TRP A 96 11.67 -8.07 -1.86
CA TRP A 96 12.78 -8.95 -1.50
C TRP A 96 13.54 -9.35 -2.75
N GLN A 97 14.86 -9.58 -2.62
CA GLN A 97 15.71 -9.97 -3.77
C GLN A 97 15.25 -11.28 -4.40
N ASP A 98 14.58 -12.14 -3.65
CA ASP A 98 14.07 -13.43 -4.11
C ASP A 98 12.57 -13.41 -4.42
N ASP A 99 11.93 -12.22 -4.45
CA ASP A 99 10.51 -12.16 -4.80
C ASP A 99 10.31 -12.47 -6.30
N SER A 100 9.06 -12.70 -6.68
CA SER A 100 8.71 -13.19 -8.03
C SER A 100 9.16 -12.28 -9.17
N HIS A 101 9.30 -10.99 -8.91
CA HIS A 101 9.56 -9.98 -9.95
C HIS A 101 10.90 -9.26 -9.81
N PHE A 102 11.50 -9.26 -8.63
CA PHE A 102 12.73 -8.48 -8.37
C PHE A 102 13.84 -8.77 -9.39
N PRO A 103 14.55 -7.78 -9.93
CA PRO A 103 14.51 -6.34 -9.61
C PRO A 103 13.44 -5.55 -10.37
N GLU A 104 12.62 -6.23 -11.16
CA GLU A 104 11.57 -5.59 -11.93
C GLU A 104 10.42 -5.14 -11.02
N CYS A 105 9.57 -4.24 -11.50
CA CYS A 105 8.37 -3.84 -10.77
C CYS A 105 7.32 -4.95 -10.82
N PRO A 106 6.33 -4.95 -9.90
CA PRO A 106 5.30 -6.00 -9.88
C PRO A 106 4.42 -6.07 -11.13
N TRP A 107 4.44 -5.03 -11.95
CA TRP A 107 3.71 -5.02 -13.24
C TRP A 107 4.58 -5.51 -14.40
N GLY A 108 5.84 -5.79 -14.16
CA GLY A 108 6.77 -6.29 -15.17
C GLY A 108 6.73 -7.80 -15.29
N PRO A 109 7.69 -8.38 -16.02
CA PRO A 109 7.74 -9.82 -16.21
C PRO A 109 8.17 -10.56 -14.94
N VAL A 110 7.60 -11.74 -14.73
CA VAL A 110 7.98 -12.65 -13.64
C VAL A 110 9.42 -13.11 -13.86
N GLN A 111 10.24 -13.05 -12.83
CA GLN A 111 11.66 -13.41 -12.88
C GLN A 111 11.92 -14.81 -12.32
N ARG A 112 11.11 -15.28 -11.39
CA ARG A 112 11.32 -16.57 -10.71
C ARG A 112 10.06 -17.03 -9.99
N ASP A 113 10.03 -18.31 -9.69
CA ASP A 113 9.04 -18.88 -8.79
C ASP A 113 9.51 -18.67 -7.35
N VAL A 114 8.58 -18.39 -6.44
CA VAL A 114 8.87 -18.26 -5.02
C VAL A 114 8.27 -19.47 -4.30
N PRO A 115 9.03 -20.14 -3.41
CA PRO A 115 8.48 -21.26 -2.65
C PRO A 115 7.19 -20.87 -1.89
N ALA A 116 6.22 -21.77 -1.88
CA ALA A 116 4.92 -21.51 -1.28
C ALA A 116 5.00 -21.18 0.23
N ASP A 117 5.94 -21.80 0.94
CA ASP A 117 6.16 -21.54 2.37
C ASP A 117 6.72 -20.14 2.62
N VAL A 118 7.59 -19.64 1.74
CA VAL A 118 8.11 -18.27 1.81
C VAL A 118 7.00 -17.25 1.59
N GLN A 119 6.17 -17.47 0.56
CA GLN A 119 5.02 -16.60 0.28
C GLN A 119 4.03 -16.60 1.46
N ALA A 120 3.71 -17.77 1.99
CA ALA A 120 2.79 -17.91 3.11
C ALA A 120 3.31 -17.18 4.36
N GLU A 121 4.60 -17.28 4.65
CA GLU A 121 5.22 -16.59 5.79
C GLU A 121 5.16 -15.07 5.63
N ARG A 122 5.50 -14.56 4.44
CA ARG A 122 5.43 -13.12 4.15
C ARG A 122 4.00 -12.60 4.21
N ARG A 123 3.04 -13.39 3.74
CA ARG A 123 1.62 -13.05 3.83
C ARG A 123 1.17 -13.01 5.29
N ARG A 124 1.59 -13.97 6.10
CA ARG A 124 1.28 -14.03 7.53
C ARG A 124 1.84 -12.79 8.26
N MET A 125 3.07 -12.41 7.95
CA MET A 125 3.72 -11.22 8.53
C MET A 125 2.95 -9.95 8.14
N THR A 126 2.48 -9.86 6.91
CA THR A 126 1.67 -8.74 6.43
C THR A 126 0.35 -8.66 7.19
N GLU A 127 -0.32 -9.79 7.39
CA GLU A 127 -1.56 -9.82 8.16
C GLU A 127 -1.34 -9.36 9.62
N ALA A 128 -0.26 -9.81 10.24
CA ALA A 128 0.10 -9.39 11.61
C ALA A 128 0.44 -7.91 11.70
N LEU A 129 0.91 -7.30 10.61
CA LEU A 129 1.24 -5.88 10.55
C LEU A 129 0.00 -4.97 10.51
N LYS A 130 -1.12 -5.45 10.00
CA LYS A 130 -2.31 -4.62 9.81
C LYS A 130 -2.80 -3.90 11.06
N PRO A 131 -2.97 -4.57 12.23
CA PRO A 131 -3.37 -3.86 13.44
C PRO A 131 -2.32 -2.87 13.94
N VAL A 132 -1.04 -3.15 13.71
CA VAL A 132 0.06 -2.23 14.06
C VAL A 132 -0.01 -0.96 13.23
N LEU A 133 -0.25 -1.09 11.92
CA LEU A 133 -0.44 0.05 11.01
C LEU A 133 -1.64 0.88 11.43
N ARG A 134 -2.77 0.23 11.73
CA ARG A 134 -3.98 0.93 12.15
C ARG A 134 -3.71 1.77 13.38
N GLU A 135 -3.11 1.20 14.40
CA GLU A 135 -2.80 1.90 15.65
C GLU A 135 -1.87 3.09 15.42
N ALA A 136 -0.79 2.88 14.67
CA ALA A 136 0.19 3.93 14.38
C ALA A 136 -0.43 5.10 13.60
N LEU A 137 -1.28 4.80 12.63
CA LEU A 137 -1.94 5.82 11.80
C LEU A 137 -3.03 6.55 12.56
N GLU A 138 -3.83 5.84 13.37
CA GLU A 138 -4.86 6.46 14.21
C GLU A 138 -4.24 7.44 15.20
N LYS A 139 -3.12 7.08 15.80
CA LYS A 139 -2.43 7.90 16.80
C LYS A 139 -1.95 9.23 16.22
N ARG A 140 -1.49 9.25 14.95
CA ARG A 140 -0.90 10.43 14.33
C ARG A 140 -1.85 11.21 13.42
N PHE A 141 -2.77 10.52 12.77
CA PHE A 141 -3.63 11.12 11.72
C PHE A 141 -5.12 10.96 12.01
N GLY A 142 -5.48 10.32 13.11
CA GLY A 142 -6.87 10.12 13.48
C GLY A 142 -7.56 9.01 12.70
N CYS A 143 -8.84 8.90 12.91
CA CYS A 143 -9.69 7.92 12.24
C CYS A 143 -11.03 8.52 11.83
#